data_6a25b648b5e8921091def7865bcd5b30
#
_entry.id   6a25b648b5e8921091def7865bcd5b30
#
_cell.length_a   1.000
_cell.length_b   1.000
_cell.length_c   1.000
_cell.angle_alpha   90.00
_cell.angle_beta   90.00
_cell.angle_gamma   90.00
#
_symmetry.space_group_name_H-M   'P 1'
#
loop_
_entity.id
_entity.type
_entity.pdbx_description
1 polymer ?
#
loop_
_entity_poly.entity_id
_entity_poly.type
_entity_poly.pdbx_seq_one_letter_code
_entity_poly.pdbx_strand_id
1 'polypeptide(L)'
;MAENYTSWKSAGGNNADHIGGNGYEFSYTDKDGEKQSIQVDYGSLFSNKEETGYDCFIPTMPNCDDILITHGHADHIGGIPHLLNMKREEFAAKRENGENLTIHCTAFAEKMIKNNLTGSGIPKEEFPEFDIIEPGKPFEVNGFKVEPFAVSHSIPDAVGFVIESPDGTRVMTTGDFKTAPVPVGKGWEDEKVAEIASKGVDYLFIDSTSAVQQGETIGEAQVKDGLKEILKNSQGGPVISGVISSSCHRLHTVATALAEEALEKAEKESKETGEEVAPKPRTIILDGASVIAARRALNACGYNLESMVKEETGVDIQIVASNAKKTLEIPPEERFYICTGTQGEEASLLKIAEDRNKNVSLEEMRSWEGKEDMPIYVYDLQSCIPGSEEKHQALEEKFKEQGCTTYFPSRYKPNKYTVHASGHAGAGDVARICKVVSENSPRPTMVVPIHGDPGQRRNVMKIAQDNGLNACIVPNMAEMKMPKDGRPVWQDGRKTEEWIGVNDANNDFRRPYFRYDRILLNVETQERKKIGYYKYKSAPKKRPNDADRAVAARVAMGKKGRM
;
A
#
# COMPACT_ATOMS: atom_id res chain seq x y z
N MET A 1 -37.84 13.02 18.85
CA MET A 1 -36.86 12.07 19.37
C MET A 1 -35.77 12.00 18.29
N ALA A 2 -34.50 12.06 18.67
CA ALA A 2 -33.43 11.88 17.70
C ALA A 2 -33.53 10.43 17.17
N GLU A 3 -33.36 10.24 15.87
CA GLU A 3 -33.33 8.90 15.27
C GLU A 3 -31.91 8.34 15.39
N ASN A 4 -31.81 7.04 15.62
CA ASN A 4 -30.53 6.31 15.55
C ASN A 4 -30.01 6.41 14.12
N TYR A 5 -28.70 6.52 13.96
CA TYR A 5 -28.11 6.49 12.62
C TYR A 5 -26.66 6.01 12.65
N THR A 6 -26.29 5.32 11.59
CA THR A 6 -24.92 5.02 11.26
C THR A 6 -24.34 6.13 10.38
N SER A 7 -23.11 6.51 10.60
CA SER A 7 -22.39 7.49 9.78
C SER A 7 -20.97 7.04 9.46
N TRP A 8 -20.42 7.59 8.39
CA TRP A 8 -19.06 7.41 7.96
C TRP A 8 -18.38 8.73 7.65
N LYS A 9 -17.09 8.81 7.95
CA LYS A 9 -16.28 9.98 7.68
C LYS A 9 -14.88 9.53 7.21
N SER A 10 -14.43 10.07 6.08
CA SER A 10 -13.04 9.95 5.65
C SER A 10 -12.21 11.05 6.30
N ALA A 11 -11.27 10.70 7.15
CA ALA A 11 -10.26 11.63 7.67
C ALA A 11 -9.06 11.75 6.71
N GLY A 12 -8.86 10.75 5.85
CA GLY A 12 -7.83 10.68 4.83
C GLY A 12 -8.20 9.67 3.73
N GLY A 13 -7.34 9.50 2.72
CA GLY A 13 -7.55 8.56 1.61
C GLY A 13 -8.35 9.11 0.42
N ASN A 14 -9.28 10.06 0.61
CA ASN A 14 -10.10 10.66 -0.44
C ASN A 14 -9.58 12.04 -0.85
N ASN A 15 -8.30 12.14 -1.12
CA ASN A 15 -7.60 13.40 -1.37
C ASN A 15 -7.88 13.95 -2.77
N ALA A 16 -7.63 15.25 -2.94
CA ALA A 16 -7.79 15.89 -4.24
C ALA A 16 -6.57 15.74 -5.14
N ASP A 17 -5.38 15.67 -4.57
CA ASP A 17 -4.12 15.76 -5.33
C ASP A 17 -3.15 14.61 -5.04
N HIS A 18 -3.39 13.80 -4.00
CA HIS A 18 -2.49 12.75 -3.55
C HIS A 18 -3.26 11.46 -3.23
N ILE A 19 -2.58 10.33 -3.25
CA ILE A 19 -3.11 9.02 -2.86
C ILE A 19 -2.40 8.62 -1.57
N GLY A 20 -3.15 8.02 -0.61
CA GLY A 20 -2.63 7.54 0.66
C GLY A 20 -3.09 8.35 1.88
N GLY A 21 -2.52 8.06 3.04
CA GLY A 21 -2.94 8.60 4.32
C GLY A 21 -4.36 8.18 4.68
N ASN A 22 -4.64 6.89 4.53
CA ASN A 22 -5.98 6.33 4.71
C ASN A 22 -6.40 6.40 6.17
N GLY A 23 -7.67 6.77 6.38
CA GLY A 23 -8.27 6.83 7.71
C GLY A 23 -9.77 7.04 7.61
N TYR A 24 -10.55 6.03 8.02
CA TYR A 24 -12.00 5.98 7.84
C TYR A 24 -12.69 5.70 9.16
N GLU A 25 -13.49 6.64 9.67
CA GLU A 25 -14.30 6.48 10.89
C GLU A 25 -15.69 5.98 10.53
N PHE A 26 -16.12 4.88 11.14
CA PHE A 26 -17.51 4.41 11.16
C PHE A 26 -18.07 4.65 12.55
N SER A 27 -19.25 5.24 12.62
CA SER A 27 -19.88 5.63 13.87
C SER A 27 -21.36 5.26 13.88
N TYR A 28 -21.84 4.90 15.04
CA TYR A 28 -23.25 4.75 15.34
C TYR A 28 -23.63 5.74 16.44
N THR A 29 -24.67 6.51 16.21
CA THR A 29 -25.24 7.42 17.21
C THR A 29 -26.63 6.93 17.58
N ASP A 30 -26.84 6.67 18.85
CA ASP A 30 -28.14 6.22 19.35
C ASP A 30 -29.13 7.38 19.55
N LYS A 31 -30.37 7.05 19.96
CA LYS A 31 -31.43 8.03 20.20
C LYS A 31 -31.14 9.01 21.36
N ASP A 32 -30.23 8.66 22.25
CA ASP A 32 -29.84 9.46 23.39
C ASP A 32 -28.63 10.37 23.06
N GLY A 33 -28.07 10.21 21.84
CA GLY A 33 -26.94 10.97 21.33
C GLY A 33 -25.58 10.36 21.67
N GLU A 34 -25.56 9.17 22.29
CA GLU A 34 -24.33 8.46 22.59
C GLU A 34 -23.72 7.89 21.31
N LYS A 35 -22.42 8.12 21.13
CA LYS A 35 -21.69 7.77 19.90
C LYS A 35 -20.69 6.66 20.17
N GLN A 36 -20.81 5.56 19.42
CA GLN A 36 -19.83 4.49 19.33
C GLN A 36 -19.09 4.59 17.99
N SER A 37 -17.80 4.38 17.97
CA SER A 37 -16.98 4.54 16.77
C SER A 37 -15.90 3.48 16.67
N ILE A 38 -15.54 3.14 15.43
CA ILE A 38 -14.36 2.36 15.08
C ILE A 38 -13.61 3.06 13.95
N GLN A 39 -12.31 2.92 13.93
CA GLN A 39 -11.45 3.47 12.88
C GLN A 39 -10.98 2.33 11.96
N VAL A 40 -11.05 2.52 10.64
CA VAL A 40 -10.41 1.64 9.67
C VAL A 40 -9.21 2.38 9.10
N ASP A 41 -8.03 1.80 9.26
CA ASP A 41 -6.72 2.32 8.91
C ASP A 41 -6.35 3.66 9.57
N TYR A 42 -5.07 3.90 9.74
CA TYR A 42 -4.50 5.17 10.17
C TYR A 42 -3.11 5.34 9.56
N GLY A 43 -3.12 5.73 8.30
CA GLY A 43 -1.95 5.78 7.45
C GLY A 43 -1.19 7.09 7.48
N SER A 44 -0.11 7.14 6.72
CA SER A 44 0.62 8.37 6.42
C SER A 44 0.57 8.69 4.93
N LEU A 45 0.54 9.97 4.61
CA LEU A 45 0.70 10.50 3.26
C LEU A 45 2.10 11.08 3.14
N PHE A 46 2.91 10.53 2.26
CA PHE A 46 4.26 11.04 2.00
C PHE A 46 4.21 12.44 1.41
N SER A 47 5.17 13.26 1.80
CA SER A 47 5.26 14.65 1.43
C SER A 47 6.62 14.97 0.83
N ASN A 48 6.68 15.91 -0.10
CA ASN A 48 7.95 16.51 -0.49
C ASN A 48 8.36 17.54 0.57
N LYS A 49 9.32 17.17 1.43
CA LYS A 49 9.78 18.00 2.55
C LYS A 49 10.33 19.37 2.10
N GLU A 50 10.96 19.43 0.93
CA GLU A 50 11.51 20.69 0.40
C GLU A 50 10.39 21.68 0.04
N GLU A 51 9.25 21.16 -0.42
CA GLU A 51 8.10 21.98 -0.80
C GLU A 51 7.19 22.31 0.38
N THR A 52 6.97 21.37 1.28
CA THR A 52 5.96 21.45 2.35
C THR A 52 6.54 21.78 3.71
N GLY A 53 7.81 21.48 3.95
CA GLY A 53 8.47 21.58 5.25
C GLY A 53 8.17 20.39 6.18
N TYR A 54 7.43 19.38 5.72
CA TYR A 54 7.04 18.19 6.49
C TYR A 54 7.52 16.90 5.82
N ASP A 55 7.84 15.90 6.62
CA ASP A 55 8.23 14.57 6.13
C ASP A 55 7.01 13.77 5.63
N CYS A 56 5.89 13.89 6.36
CA CYS A 56 4.61 13.31 5.96
C CYS A 56 3.43 14.08 6.55
N PHE A 57 2.22 13.70 6.13
CA PHE A 57 0.96 14.12 6.74
C PHE A 57 0.23 12.88 7.25
N ILE A 58 -0.50 13.03 8.35
CA ILE A 58 -1.37 11.99 8.90
C ILE A 58 -2.80 12.51 9.00
N PRO A 59 -3.82 11.64 8.98
CA PRO A 59 -5.21 12.02 9.19
C PRO A 59 -5.43 12.70 10.54
N THR A 60 -6.56 13.37 10.70
CA THR A 60 -7.00 13.84 12.02
C THR A 60 -7.12 12.67 12.98
N MET A 61 -6.92 12.94 14.28
CA MET A 61 -6.96 11.90 15.29
C MET A 61 -8.28 11.13 15.30
N PRO A 62 -8.24 9.80 15.43
CA PRO A 62 -9.44 9.00 15.60
C PRO A 62 -10.17 9.38 16.91
N ASN A 63 -11.49 9.23 16.89
CA ASN A 63 -12.34 9.47 18.06
C ASN A 63 -12.62 8.18 18.87
N CYS A 64 -11.84 7.15 18.66
CA CYS A 64 -11.97 5.84 19.30
C CYS A 64 -10.59 5.26 19.58
N ASP A 65 -10.57 4.23 20.43
CA ASP A 65 -9.35 3.50 20.80
C ASP A 65 -9.22 2.16 20.06
N ASP A 66 -10.11 1.87 19.13
CA ASP A 66 -10.09 0.64 18.33
C ASP A 66 -9.84 0.99 16.86
N ILE A 67 -8.74 0.45 16.33
CA ILE A 67 -8.34 0.62 14.93
C ILE A 67 -8.27 -0.73 14.24
N LEU A 68 -9.07 -0.88 13.18
CA LEU A 68 -9.06 -2.03 12.30
C LEU A 68 -8.06 -1.76 11.17
N ILE A 69 -7.12 -2.65 10.94
CA ILE A 69 -6.10 -2.48 9.89
C ILE A 69 -6.36 -3.46 8.77
N THR A 70 -6.51 -2.92 7.56
CA THR A 70 -6.70 -3.71 6.35
C THR A 70 -5.43 -4.46 5.94
N HIS A 71 -4.27 -3.78 6.00
CA HIS A 71 -2.97 -4.37 5.68
C HIS A 71 -1.80 -3.48 6.13
N GLY A 72 -0.57 -3.97 5.97
CA GLY A 72 0.63 -3.38 6.57
C GLY A 72 1.38 -2.33 5.73
N HIS A 73 0.77 -1.68 4.74
CA HIS A 73 1.44 -0.59 4.01
C HIS A 73 1.45 0.73 4.78
N ALA A 74 2.44 1.57 4.51
CA ALA A 74 2.67 2.81 5.25
C ALA A 74 1.50 3.80 5.16
N ASP A 75 0.80 3.85 4.05
CA ASP A 75 -0.38 4.69 3.85
C ASP A 75 -1.66 4.16 4.55
N HIS A 76 -1.55 3.02 5.25
CA HIS A 76 -2.58 2.43 6.12
C HIS A 76 -2.16 2.33 7.59
N ILE A 77 -0.85 2.21 7.89
CA ILE A 77 -0.36 2.06 9.27
C ILE A 77 0.62 3.16 9.72
N GLY A 78 1.14 3.97 8.77
CA GLY A 78 2.24 4.89 9.03
C GLY A 78 1.90 6.04 9.97
N GLY A 79 0.63 6.32 10.23
CA GLY A 79 0.18 7.30 11.21
C GLY A 79 0.24 6.82 12.67
N ILE A 80 0.28 5.50 12.90
CA ILE A 80 0.21 4.91 14.24
C ILE A 80 1.34 5.36 15.17
N PRO A 81 2.63 5.37 14.78
CA PRO A 81 3.71 5.87 15.63
C PRO A 81 3.51 7.33 16.03
N HIS A 82 3.02 8.14 15.10
CA HIS A 82 2.76 9.57 15.34
C HIS A 82 1.57 9.76 16.27
N LEU A 83 0.51 8.97 16.15
CA LEU A 83 -0.63 8.97 17.08
C LEU A 83 -0.17 8.68 18.52
N LEU A 84 0.65 7.63 18.71
CA LEU A 84 1.19 7.27 20.01
C LEU A 84 2.07 8.39 20.60
N ASN A 85 2.91 9.02 19.80
CA ASN A 85 3.75 10.14 20.25
C ASN A 85 2.91 11.37 20.63
N MET A 86 1.91 11.73 19.82
CA MET A 86 1.07 12.90 20.07
C MET A 86 0.18 12.75 21.30
N LYS A 87 -0.32 11.53 21.55
CA LYS A 87 -1.21 11.21 22.68
C LYS A 87 -0.49 10.45 23.81
N ARG A 88 0.82 10.56 23.90
CA ARG A 88 1.65 9.76 24.81
C ARG A 88 1.16 9.83 26.27
N GLU A 89 0.86 11.03 26.75
CA GLU A 89 0.37 11.22 28.13
C GLU A 89 -1.04 10.64 28.32
N GLU A 90 -1.92 10.81 27.33
CA GLU A 90 -3.27 10.23 27.36
C GLU A 90 -3.22 8.70 27.40
N PHE A 91 -2.43 8.07 26.51
CA PHE A 91 -2.27 6.62 26.52
C PHE A 91 -1.52 6.09 27.73
N ALA A 92 -0.60 6.86 28.32
CA ALA A 92 0.02 6.51 29.60
C ALA A 92 -1.02 6.43 30.72
N ALA A 93 -1.89 7.45 30.84
CA ALA A 93 -2.96 7.46 31.83
C ALA A 93 -3.99 6.33 31.60
N LYS A 94 -4.33 6.03 30.35
CA LYS A 94 -5.20 4.88 30.01
C LYS A 94 -4.60 3.55 30.46
N ARG A 95 -3.32 3.31 30.16
CA ARG A 95 -2.62 2.08 30.57
C ARG A 95 -2.58 1.90 32.10
N GLU A 96 -2.44 2.99 32.86
CA GLU A 96 -2.52 2.93 34.33
C GLU A 96 -3.90 2.47 34.82
N ASN A 97 -4.96 2.72 34.04
CA ASN A 97 -6.33 2.26 34.32
C ASN A 97 -6.66 0.90 33.71
N GLY A 98 -5.69 0.24 33.05
CA GLY A 98 -5.91 -1.04 32.35
C GLY A 98 -6.61 -0.92 30.99
N GLU A 99 -6.64 0.28 30.43
CA GLU A 99 -7.16 0.57 29.08
C GLU A 99 -6.00 0.85 28.13
N ASN A 100 -6.15 0.53 26.84
CA ASN A 100 -5.12 0.82 25.84
C ASN A 100 -5.77 1.06 24.48
N LEU A 101 -4.97 1.62 23.55
CA LEU A 101 -5.28 1.57 22.12
C LEU A 101 -5.21 0.11 21.67
N THR A 102 -6.25 -0.38 21.02
CA THR A 102 -6.31 -1.74 20.48
C THR A 102 -6.26 -1.71 18.95
N ILE A 103 -5.36 -2.50 18.39
CA ILE A 103 -5.22 -2.64 16.93
C ILE A 103 -5.65 -4.05 16.52
N HIS A 104 -6.77 -4.12 15.79
CA HIS A 104 -7.29 -5.34 15.21
C HIS A 104 -6.67 -5.52 13.82
N CYS A 105 -5.77 -6.48 13.67
CA CYS A 105 -5.01 -6.65 12.43
C CYS A 105 -4.60 -8.11 12.21
N THR A 106 -4.25 -8.46 10.96
CA THR A 106 -3.68 -9.78 10.67
C THR A 106 -2.27 -9.93 11.26
N ALA A 107 -1.84 -11.17 11.44
CA ALA A 107 -0.51 -11.46 12.02
C ALA A 107 0.63 -10.81 11.24
N PHE A 108 0.52 -10.73 9.92
CA PHE A 108 1.54 -10.06 9.10
C PHE A 108 1.51 -8.54 9.30
N ALA A 109 0.33 -7.91 9.32
CA ALA A 109 0.20 -6.48 9.58
C ALA A 109 0.73 -6.11 10.99
N GLU A 110 0.50 -6.94 12.00
CA GLU A 110 1.09 -6.77 13.35
C GLU A 110 2.62 -6.67 13.29
N LYS A 111 3.29 -7.56 12.53
CA LYS A 111 4.76 -7.51 12.40
C LYS A 111 5.22 -6.22 11.72
N MET A 112 4.49 -5.78 10.69
CA MET A 112 4.80 -4.53 9.99
C MET A 112 4.62 -3.32 10.91
N ILE A 113 3.54 -3.25 11.69
CA ILE A 113 3.30 -2.18 12.67
C ILE A 113 4.39 -2.18 13.75
N LYS A 114 4.73 -3.34 14.33
CA LYS A 114 5.80 -3.44 15.35
C LYS A 114 7.16 -3.02 14.81
N ASN A 115 7.47 -3.35 13.56
CA ASN A 115 8.70 -2.88 12.89
C ASN A 115 8.68 -1.35 12.74
N ASN A 116 7.54 -0.76 12.33
CA ASN A 116 7.38 0.67 12.19
C ASN A 116 7.50 1.40 13.54
N LEU A 117 6.84 0.89 14.59
CA LEU A 117 6.96 1.43 15.96
C LEU A 117 8.40 1.41 16.46
N THR A 118 9.08 0.27 16.27
CA THR A 118 10.50 0.12 16.67
C THR A 118 11.40 1.08 15.89
N GLY A 119 11.18 1.19 14.58
CA GLY A 119 11.92 2.12 13.70
C GLY A 119 11.70 3.59 14.06
N SER A 120 10.53 3.93 14.59
CA SER A 120 10.17 5.26 15.08
C SER A 120 10.59 5.51 16.53
N GLY A 121 11.31 4.58 17.16
CA GLY A 121 11.83 4.74 18.53
C GLY A 121 10.78 4.65 19.63
N ILE A 122 9.60 4.10 19.37
CA ILE A 122 8.58 3.86 20.40
C ILE A 122 9.04 2.71 21.29
N PRO A 123 9.10 2.89 22.63
CA PRO A 123 9.42 1.83 23.58
C PRO A 123 8.37 0.69 23.52
N LYS A 124 8.81 -0.56 23.70
CA LYS A 124 7.90 -1.71 23.61
C LYS A 124 6.76 -1.70 24.63
N GLU A 125 7.00 -1.15 25.79
CA GLU A 125 6.02 -0.95 26.86
C GLU A 125 4.95 0.09 26.52
N GLU A 126 5.17 0.89 25.48
CA GLU A 126 4.22 1.88 24.97
C GLU A 126 3.45 1.35 23.74
N PHE A 127 3.71 0.14 23.29
CA PHE A 127 3.00 -0.44 22.16
C PHE A 127 1.51 -0.59 22.47
N PRO A 128 0.63 -0.42 21.46
CA PRO A 128 -0.78 -0.72 21.60
C PRO A 128 -1.01 -2.21 21.85
N GLU A 129 -2.20 -2.57 22.27
CA GLU A 129 -2.63 -3.96 22.27
C GLU A 129 -2.92 -4.42 20.83
N PHE A 130 -2.64 -5.68 20.55
CA PHE A 130 -2.90 -6.28 19.25
C PHE A 130 -3.87 -7.43 19.39
N ASP A 131 -5.02 -7.29 18.76
CA ASP A 131 -5.97 -8.36 18.55
C ASP A 131 -5.76 -8.93 17.12
N ILE A 132 -5.35 -10.19 17.06
CA ILE A 132 -5.01 -10.85 15.80
C ILE A 132 -6.27 -11.43 15.17
N ILE A 133 -6.70 -10.81 14.08
CA ILE A 133 -7.88 -11.21 13.32
C ILE A 133 -7.52 -12.17 12.18
N GLU A 134 -8.48 -13.00 11.79
CA GLU A 134 -8.34 -13.95 10.69
C GLU A 134 -9.52 -13.83 9.72
N PRO A 135 -9.30 -13.90 8.38
CA PRO A 135 -10.39 -13.90 7.41
C PRO A 135 -11.43 -14.98 7.67
N GLY A 136 -12.70 -14.59 7.70
CA GLY A 136 -13.85 -15.46 7.94
C GLY A 136 -14.17 -15.70 9.42
N LYS A 137 -13.42 -15.11 10.37
CA LYS A 137 -13.73 -15.18 11.81
C LYS A 137 -14.30 -13.84 12.28
N PRO A 138 -15.62 -13.70 12.46
CA PRO A 138 -16.23 -12.47 12.92
C PRO A 138 -15.90 -12.19 14.39
N PHE A 139 -15.86 -10.91 14.76
CA PHE A 139 -15.71 -10.42 16.14
C PHE A 139 -16.59 -9.19 16.36
N GLU A 140 -16.72 -8.79 17.63
CA GLU A 140 -17.47 -7.58 18.00
C GLU A 140 -16.53 -6.55 18.64
N VAL A 141 -16.71 -5.29 18.25
CA VAL A 141 -15.95 -4.15 18.78
C VAL A 141 -16.83 -2.91 18.81
N ASN A 142 -16.91 -2.23 19.95
CA ASN A 142 -17.73 -1.01 20.15
C ASN A 142 -19.16 -1.12 19.58
N GLY A 143 -19.81 -2.28 19.79
CA GLY A 143 -21.18 -2.54 19.31
C GLY A 143 -21.29 -2.89 17.82
N PHE A 144 -20.21 -2.79 17.04
CA PHE A 144 -20.16 -3.24 15.65
C PHE A 144 -19.79 -4.70 15.57
N LYS A 145 -20.44 -5.43 14.63
CA LYS A 145 -20.00 -6.77 14.23
C LYS A 145 -19.12 -6.66 13.01
N VAL A 146 -17.92 -7.20 13.08
CA VAL A 146 -16.90 -7.10 12.02
C VAL A 146 -16.52 -8.51 11.57
N GLU A 147 -16.63 -8.75 10.24
CA GLU A 147 -16.15 -9.97 9.61
C GLU A 147 -15.02 -9.60 8.62
N PRO A 148 -13.75 -9.94 8.88
CA PRO A 148 -12.68 -9.77 7.92
C PRO A 148 -12.80 -10.81 6.80
N PHE A 149 -12.49 -10.41 5.56
CA PHE A 149 -12.40 -11.32 4.41
C PHE A 149 -11.09 -11.09 3.64
N ALA A 150 -10.53 -12.16 3.08
CA ALA A 150 -9.27 -12.07 2.36
C ALA A 150 -9.42 -11.28 1.05
N VAL A 151 -8.44 -10.44 0.75
CA VAL A 151 -8.30 -9.78 -0.54
C VAL A 151 -6.89 -9.99 -1.09
N SER A 152 -6.73 -10.00 -2.41
CA SER A 152 -5.42 -9.99 -3.04
C SER A 152 -4.88 -8.56 -3.06
N HIS A 153 -3.62 -8.39 -2.66
CA HIS A 153 -2.91 -7.12 -2.78
C HIS A 153 -1.43 -7.38 -3.11
N SER A 154 -0.51 -6.44 -2.91
CA SER A 154 0.93 -6.64 -3.10
C SER A 154 1.64 -7.19 -1.85
N ILE A 155 0.94 -7.30 -0.74
CA ILE A 155 1.40 -7.76 0.57
C ILE A 155 0.51 -8.91 1.07
N PRO A 156 1.07 -9.92 1.77
CA PRO A 156 0.28 -11.03 2.31
C PRO A 156 -0.76 -10.62 3.35
N ASP A 157 -1.79 -11.44 3.47
CA ASP A 157 -2.82 -11.33 4.50
C ASP A 157 -3.54 -9.97 4.53
N ALA A 158 -3.68 -9.32 3.37
CA ALA A 158 -4.53 -8.16 3.23
C ALA A 158 -6.01 -8.57 3.38
N VAL A 159 -6.79 -7.73 4.06
CA VAL A 159 -8.21 -7.99 4.33
C VAL A 159 -9.08 -6.79 4.00
N GLY A 160 -10.29 -7.08 3.52
CA GLY A 160 -11.41 -6.17 3.60
C GLY A 160 -12.26 -6.49 4.84
N PHE A 161 -13.21 -5.63 5.15
CA PHE A 161 -14.11 -5.82 6.28
C PHE A 161 -15.57 -5.75 5.86
N VAL A 162 -16.38 -6.64 6.43
CA VAL A 162 -17.83 -6.44 6.52
C VAL A 162 -18.11 -5.91 7.91
N ILE A 163 -18.72 -4.73 7.99
CA ILE A 163 -19.04 -4.03 9.24
C ILE A 163 -20.54 -3.89 9.34
N GLU A 164 -21.14 -4.49 10.35
CA GLU A 164 -22.56 -4.35 10.66
C GLU A 164 -22.72 -3.49 11.91
N SER A 165 -23.36 -2.34 11.76
CA SER A 165 -23.61 -1.41 12.87
C SER A 165 -24.79 -1.86 13.75
N PRO A 166 -24.96 -1.27 14.95
CA PRO A 166 -26.05 -1.64 15.86
C PRO A 166 -27.46 -1.47 15.28
N ASP A 167 -27.68 -0.57 14.31
CA ASP A 167 -28.96 -0.42 13.61
C ASP A 167 -29.13 -1.43 12.46
N GLY A 168 -28.13 -2.29 12.22
CA GLY A 168 -28.12 -3.31 11.18
C GLY A 168 -27.79 -2.77 9.79
N THR A 169 -27.25 -1.56 9.65
CA THR A 169 -26.64 -1.07 8.41
C THR A 169 -25.38 -1.88 8.15
N ARG A 170 -25.29 -2.46 6.96
CA ARG A 170 -24.22 -3.41 6.61
C ARG A 170 -23.34 -2.86 5.51
N VAL A 171 -22.07 -2.66 5.86
CA VAL A 171 -21.03 -2.08 5.02
C VAL A 171 -20.04 -3.16 4.61
N MET A 172 -19.61 -3.15 3.36
CA MET A 172 -18.45 -3.90 2.89
C MET A 172 -17.37 -2.90 2.45
N THR A 173 -16.15 -3.01 2.98
CA THR A 173 -14.99 -2.23 2.53
C THR A 173 -13.91 -3.16 2.05
N THR A 174 -13.36 -2.90 0.87
CA THR A 174 -12.33 -3.77 0.28
C THR A 174 -10.96 -3.59 0.91
N GLY A 175 -10.67 -2.43 1.53
CA GLY A 175 -9.29 -2.00 1.65
C GLY A 175 -8.67 -1.91 0.26
N ASP A 176 -7.35 -2.00 0.17
CA ASP A 176 -6.64 -2.09 -1.10
C ASP A 176 -6.73 -3.51 -1.65
N PHE A 177 -7.15 -3.65 -2.89
CA PHE A 177 -7.39 -4.98 -3.46
C PHE A 177 -7.11 -5.05 -4.95
N LYS A 178 -6.99 -6.27 -5.43
CA LYS A 178 -7.15 -6.73 -6.82
C LYS A 178 -7.78 -8.12 -6.82
N THR A 179 -8.18 -8.63 -7.98
CA THR A 179 -8.79 -9.97 -8.08
C THR A 179 -7.81 -11.05 -8.53
N ALA A 180 -6.63 -10.68 -9.02
CA ALA A 180 -5.60 -11.63 -9.43
C ALA A 180 -5.09 -12.47 -8.24
N PRO A 181 -4.80 -13.77 -8.43
CA PRO A 181 -4.24 -14.61 -7.38
C PRO A 181 -2.90 -14.10 -6.85
N VAL A 182 -2.61 -14.38 -5.59
CA VAL A 182 -1.36 -14.08 -4.91
C VAL A 182 -0.60 -15.35 -4.53
N PRO A 183 0.74 -15.36 -4.60
CA PRO A 183 1.52 -16.56 -4.30
C PRO A 183 1.74 -16.82 -2.80
N VAL A 184 1.53 -15.83 -1.93
CA VAL A 184 1.77 -15.94 -0.49
C VAL A 184 0.52 -15.51 0.27
N GLY A 185 0.04 -16.34 1.18
CA GLY A 185 -1.16 -16.08 1.98
C GLY A 185 -2.46 -16.32 1.23
N LYS A 186 -3.56 -15.83 1.79
CA LYS A 186 -4.89 -15.92 1.19
C LYS A 186 -5.12 -14.72 0.27
N GLY A 187 -5.88 -14.93 -0.81
CA GLY A 187 -6.23 -13.89 -1.76
C GLY A 187 -7.75 -13.78 -1.97
N TRP A 188 -8.10 -13.07 -3.02
CA TRP A 188 -9.48 -12.83 -3.44
C TRP A 188 -10.18 -14.11 -3.90
N GLU A 189 -11.44 -14.28 -3.47
CA GLU A 189 -12.33 -15.37 -3.88
C GLU A 189 -13.72 -14.80 -4.18
N ASP A 190 -14.19 -14.92 -5.43
CA ASP A 190 -15.51 -14.41 -5.84
C ASP A 190 -16.65 -15.07 -5.07
N GLU A 191 -16.52 -16.37 -4.79
CA GLU A 191 -17.51 -17.14 -4.04
C GLU A 191 -17.71 -16.58 -2.64
N LYS A 192 -16.63 -16.16 -1.97
CA LYS A 192 -16.69 -15.54 -0.66
C LYS A 192 -17.36 -14.17 -0.70
N VAL A 193 -17.05 -13.38 -1.72
CA VAL A 193 -17.68 -12.07 -1.93
C VAL A 193 -19.17 -12.24 -2.25
N ALA A 194 -19.55 -13.23 -3.05
CA ALA A 194 -20.94 -13.55 -3.34
C ALA A 194 -21.70 -14.01 -2.07
N GLU A 195 -21.07 -14.84 -1.23
CA GLU A 195 -21.63 -15.24 0.09
C GLU A 195 -21.89 -14.02 0.98
N ILE A 196 -20.91 -13.11 1.06
CA ILE A 196 -21.03 -11.86 1.81
C ILE A 196 -22.18 -11.01 1.26
N ALA A 197 -22.23 -10.84 -0.07
CA ALA A 197 -23.24 -10.04 -0.74
C ALA A 197 -24.66 -10.63 -0.56
N SER A 198 -24.81 -11.97 -0.54
CA SER A 198 -26.10 -12.63 -0.37
C SER A 198 -26.80 -12.33 0.96
N LYS A 199 -26.04 -11.93 1.97
CA LYS A 199 -26.54 -11.48 3.28
C LYS A 199 -27.01 -10.00 3.25
N GLY A 200 -26.82 -9.32 2.11
CA GLY A 200 -27.14 -7.91 1.85
C GLY A 200 -25.97 -6.98 2.17
N VAL A 201 -25.71 -6.06 1.29
CA VAL A 201 -24.72 -4.97 1.44
C VAL A 201 -25.43 -3.65 1.15
N ASP A 202 -25.52 -2.78 2.15
CA ASP A 202 -26.14 -1.46 1.99
C ASP A 202 -25.13 -0.47 1.37
N TYR A 203 -23.85 -0.57 1.76
CA TYR A 203 -22.76 0.28 1.26
C TYR A 203 -21.53 -0.56 0.91
N LEU A 204 -20.97 -0.32 -0.29
CA LEU A 204 -19.73 -0.93 -0.76
C LEU A 204 -18.66 0.16 -0.92
N PHE A 205 -17.68 0.19 -0.02
CA PHE A 205 -16.52 1.05 -0.10
C PHE A 205 -15.41 0.35 -0.89
N ILE A 206 -14.93 0.99 -1.96
CA ILE A 206 -14.06 0.35 -2.96
C ILE A 206 -12.80 1.19 -3.21
N ASP A 207 -11.63 0.54 -3.20
CA ASP A 207 -10.37 1.11 -3.67
C ASP A 207 -10.49 1.62 -5.10
N SER A 208 -9.99 2.81 -5.34
CA SER A 208 -10.03 3.44 -6.67
C SER A 208 -8.66 3.79 -7.27
N THR A 209 -7.57 3.44 -6.60
CA THR A 209 -6.20 3.85 -6.94
C THR A 209 -5.80 3.53 -8.39
N SER A 210 -6.12 2.35 -8.89
CA SER A 210 -5.81 1.96 -10.28
C SER A 210 -7.03 1.86 -11.20
N ALA A 211 -8.19 2.34 -10.77
CA ALA A 211 -9.45 2.20 -11.50
C ALA A 211 -9.49 2.85 -12.89
N VAL A 212 -8.57 3.73 -13.22
CA VAL A 212 -8.40 4.31 -14.57
C VAL A 212 -7.67 3.38 -15.54
N GLN A 213 -6.98 2.36 -15.04
CA GLN A 213 -6.31 1.35 -15.87
C GLN A 213 -7.35 0.37 -16.43
N GLN A 214 -7.30 0.14 -17.73
CA GLN A 214 -8.26 -0.75 -18.39
C GLN A 214 -7.98 -2.22 -18.08
N GLY A 215 -9.04 -3.02 -17.99
CA GLY A 215 -8.95 -4.46 -17.72
C GLY A 215 -8.72 -4.81 -16.26
N GLU A 216 -8.48 -6.07 -16.01
CA GLU A 216 -8.10 -6.61 -14.70
C GLU A 216 -6.60 -6.40 -14.47
N THR A 217 -6.21 -6.23 -13.22
CA THR A 217 -4.81 -6.13 -12.82
C THR A 217 -4.13 -7.49 -12.94
N ILE A 218 -2.98 -7.52 -13.58
CA ILE A 218 -2.20 -8.75 -13.74
C ILE A 218 -1.71 -9.31 -12.40
N GLY A 219 -1.49 -10.63 -12.37
CA GLY A 219 -0.93 -11.33 -11.22
C GLY A 219 0.59 -11.49 -11.28
N GLU A 220 1.15 -12.09 -10.24
CA GLU A 220 2.58 -12.39 -10.15
C GLU A 220 3.05 -13.46 -11.16
N ALA A 221 2.13 -14.26 -11.72
CA ALA A 221 2.47 -15.23 -12.78
C ALA A 221 3.02 -14.53 -14.03
N GLN A 222 2.36 -13.46 -14.50
CA GLN A 222 2.82 -12.69 -15.66
C GLN A 222 4.15 -11.96 -15.37
N VAL A 223 4.36 -11.53 -14.12
CA VAL A 223 5.64 -10.96 -13.70
C VAL A 223 6.75 -12.01 -13.73
N LYS A 224 6.45 -13.25 -13.30
CA LYS A 224 7.41 -14.36 -13.37
C LYS A 224 7.87 -14.62 -14.81
N ASP A 225 6.96 -14.57 -15.78
CA ASP A 225 7.32 -14.73 -17.19
C ASP A 225 8.27 -13.62 -17.67
N GLY A 226 8.00 -12.36 -17.29
CA GLY A 226 8.89 -11.24 -17.60
C GLY A 226 10.27 -11.36 -16.92
N LEU A 227 10.31 -11.87 -15.69
CA LEU A 227 11.57 -12.16 -14.99
C LEU A 227 12.39 -13.26 -15.70
N LYS A 228 11.73 -14.32 -16.17
CA LYS A 228 12.41 -15.38 -16.95
C LYS A 228 13.02 -14.84 -18.25
N GLU A 229 12.38 -13.89 -18.92
CA GLU A 229 12.97 -13.21 -20.08
C GLU A 229 14.20 -12.36 -19.67
N ILE A 230 14.15 -11.65 -18.55
CA ILE A 230 15.28 -10.90 -18.01
C ILE A 230 16.45 -11.84 -17.71
N LEU A 231 16.21 -12.96 -17.05
CA LEU A 231 17.24 -13.93 -16.68
C LEU A 231 17.92 -14.52 -17.92
N LYS A 232 17.17 -14.84 -18.97
CA LYS A 232 17.71 -15.28 -20.27
C LYS A 232 18.63 -14.24 -20.91
N ASN A 233 18.31 -12.95 -20.75
CA ASN A 233 19.08 -11.84 -21.32
C ASN A 233 20.28 -11.43 -20.45
N SER A 234 20.34 -11.83 -19.17
CA SER A 234 21.46 -11.50 -18.27
C SER A 234 22.69 -12.39 -18.42
N GLN A 235 22.72 -13.30 -19.38
CA GLN A 235 23.87 -14.08 -19.87
C GLN A 235 24.89 -14.54 -18.77
N GLY A 236 24.39 -14.93 -17.59
CA GLY A 236 25.23 -15.41 -16.50
C GLY A 236 25.94 -14.34 -15.67
N GLY A 237 25.77 -13.04 -15.95
CA GLY A 237 26.30 -11.96 -15.10
C GLY A 237 25.50 -11.76 -13.80
N PRO A 238 26.06 -11.06 -12.80
CA PRO A 238 25.33 -10.72 -11.58
C PRO A 238 24.15 -9.81 -11.89
N VAL A 239 23.05 -10.01 -11.16
CA VAL A 239 21.83 -9.21 -11.30
C VAL A 239 21.58 -8.44 -10.01
N ILE A 240 21.43 -7.14 -10.12
CA ILE A 240 20.98 -6.25 -9.06
C ILE A 240 19.56 -5.82 -9.38
N SER A 241 18.60 -6.13 -8.52
CA SER A 241 17.21 -5.78 -8.76
C SER A 241 16.67 -4.82 -7.70
N GLY A 242 15.88 -3.84 -8.16
CA GLY A 242 15.12 -2.94 -7.30
C GLY A 242 13.74 -3.51 -6.99
N VAL A 243 13.35 -3.52 -5.71
CA VAL A 243 12.01 -3.95 -5.26
C VAL A 243 11.52 -3.04 -4.14
N ILE A 244 10.23 -2.68 -4.15
CA ILE A 244 9.60 -2.08 -2.97
C ILE A 244 9.57 -3.13 -1.86
N SER A 245 10.11 -2.79 -0.69
CA SER A 245 10.33 -3.75 0.40
C SER A 245 9.07 -4.47 0.90
N SER A 246 7.92 -3.84 0.79
CA SER A 246 6.63 -4.42 1.15
C SER A 246 6.03 -5.35 0.08
N SER A 247 6.61 -5.40 -1.14
CA SER A 247 6.19 -6.30 -2.21
C SER A 247 6.62 -7.75 -1.93
N CYS A 248 6.05 -8.35 -0.90
CA CYS A 248 6.45 -9.68 -0.42
C CYS A 248 6.19 -10.80 -1.45
N HIS A 249 5.12 -10.68 -2.22
CA HIS A 249 4.83 -11.62 -3.31
C HIS A 249 5.94 -11.62 -4.36
N ARG A 250 6.56 -10.46 -4.64
CA ARG A 250 7.68 -10.33 -5.56
C ARG A 250 8.92 -11.11 -5.11
N LEU A 251 9.17 -11.20 -3.78
CA LEU A 251 10.27 -12.03 -3.27
C LEU A 251 10.06 -13.51 -3.62
N HIS A 252 8.83 -14.00 -3.46
CA HIS A 252 8.47 -15.36 -3.85
C HIS A 252 8.58 -15.56 -5.37
N THR A 253 8.04 -14.62 -6.16
CA THR A 253 8.07 -14.66 -7.62
C THR A 253 9.50 -14.70 -8.17
N VAL A 254 10.41 -13.89 -7.63
CA VAL A 254 11.84 -13.91 -7.98
C VAL A 254 12.45 -15.26 -7.62
N ALA A 255 12.18 -15.77 -6.43
CA ALA A 255 12.73 -17.03 -5.96
C ALA A 255 12.28 -18.21 -6.83
N THR A 256 11.00 -18.27 -7.16
CA THR A 256 10.44 -19.31 -8.07
C THR A 256 11.01 -19.18 -9.50
N ALA A 257 11.15 -17.95 -10.02
CA ALA A 257 11.72 -17.73 -11.35
C ALA A 257 13.19 -18.23 -11.44
N LEU A 258 13.99 -18.00 -10.40
CA LEU A 258 15.38 -18.48 -10.32
C LEU A 258 15.46 -20.00 -10.18
N ALA A 259 14.55 -20.62 -9.44
CA ALA A 259 14.48 -22.07 -9.32
C ALA A 259 14.08 -22.72 -10.66
N GLU A 260 13.09 -22.17 -11.36
CA GLU A 260 12.68 -22.65 -12.69
C GLU A 260 13.79 -22.43 -13.74
N GLU A 261 14.50 -21.30 -13.71
CA GLU A 261 15.66 -21.05 -14.59
C GLU A 261 16.75 -22.12 -14.39
N ALA A 262 17.03 -22.46 -13.13
CA ALA A 262 18.02 -23.48 -12.80
C ALA A 262 17.61 -24.88 -13.30
N LEU A 263 16.32 -25.23 -13.19
CA LEU A 263 15.79 -26.48 -13.75
C LEU A 263 15.94 -26.52 -15.27
N GLU A 264 15.53 -25.47 -15.98
CA GLU A 264 15.65 -25.40 -17.44
C GLU A 264 17.11 -25.56 -17.91
N LYS A 265 18.06 -24.95 -17.19
CA LYS A 265 19.50 -25.10 -17.48
C LYS A 265 20.01 -26.52 -17.22
N ALA A 266 19.67 -27.10 -16.08
CA ALA A 266 20.06 -28.46 -15.72
C ALA A 266 19.49 -29.50 -16.69
N GLU A 267 18.23 -29.38 -17.09
CA GLU A 267 17.63 -30.25 -18.10
C GLU A 267 18.30 -30.15 -19.47
N LYS A 268 18.66 -28.94 -19.89
CA LYS A 268 19.37 -28.70 -21.14
C LYS A 268 20.74 -29.36 -21.12
N GLU A 269 21.52 -29.11 -20.06
CA GLU A 269 22.86 -29.67 -19.88
C GLU A 269 22.83 -31.19 -19.77
N SER A 270 21.84 -31.76 -19.05
CA SER A 270 21.66 -33.22 -18.98
C SER A 270 21.38 -33.84 -20.34
N LYS A 271 20.61 -33.18 -21.23
CA LYS A 271 20.36 -33.64 -22.61
C LYS A 271 21.60 -33.54 -23.50
N GLU A 272 22.46 -32.55 -23.28
CA GLU A 272 23.68 -32.34 -24.06
C GLU A 272 24.80 -33.28 -23.62
N THR A 273 24.95 -33.56 -22.32
CA THR A 273 25.99 -34.40 -21.76
C THR A 273 25.65 -35.87 -21.65
N GLY A 274 24.33 -36.17 -21.57
CA GLY A 274 23.84 -37.53 -21.27
C GLY A 274 23.94 -37.93 -19.80
N GLU A 275 24.35 -37.03 -18.93
CA GLU A 275 24.47 -37.22 -17.48
C GLU A 275 23.37 -36.42 -16.77
N GLU A 276 22.94 -36.88 -15.60
CA GLU A 276 22.02 -36.14 -14.77
C GLU A 276 22.71 -34.94 -14.11
N VAL A 277 22.26 -33.73 -14.41
CA VAL A 277 22.79 -32.48 -13.85
C VAL A 277 21.80 -31.94 -12.82
N ALA A 278 22.26 -31.66 -11.61
CA ALA A 278 21.43 -31.06 -10.56
C ALA A 278 21.23 -29.56 -10.81
N PRO A 279 20.01 -29.02 -10.57
CA PRO A 279 19.74 -27.59 -10.74
C PRO A 279 20.55 -26.77 -9.70
N LYS A 280 21.17 -25.68 -10.17
CA LYS A 280 21.96 -24.74 -9.35
C LYS A 280 21.36 -23.33 -9.48
N PRO A 281 20.39 -22.96 -8.64
CA PRO A 281 19.81 -21.62 -8.66
C PRO A 281 20.80 -20.59 -8.10
N ARG A 282 20.67 -19.35 -8.55
CA ARG A 282 21.40 -18.22 -7.99
C ARG A 282 20.99 -17.99 -6.55
N THR A 283 21.96 -17.57 -5.71
CA THR A 283 21.68 -17.12 -4.34
C THR A 283 21.04 -15.75 -4.35
N ILE A 284 19.89 -15.61 -3.68
CA ILE A 284 19.20 -14.34 -3.49
C ILE A 284 19.84 -13.62 -2.31
N ILE A 285 20.32 -12.41 -2.55
CA ILE A 285 20.98 -11.56 -1.56
C ILE A 285 20.13 -10.32 -1.33
N LEU A 286 19.56 -10.21 -0.13
CA LEU A 286 18.71 -9.06 0.27
C LEU A 286 19.59 -7.93 0.80
N ASP A 287 19.53 -6.75 0.18
CA ASP A 287 20.23 -5.55 0.65
C ASP A 287 19.27 -4.38 0.88
N GLY A 288 19.18 -3.98 2.14
CA GLY A 288 18.29 -2.97 2.67
C GLY A 288 17.55 -3.44 3.92
N ALA A 289 17.49 -2.60 4.94
CA ALA A 289 16.93 -2.97 6.24
C ALA A 289 15.43 -3.36 6.13
N SER A 290 14.66 -2.66 5.31
CA SER A 290 13.21 -2.89 5.17
C SER A 290 12.89 -4.20 4.46
N VAL A 291 13.61 -4.59 3.40
CA VAL A 291 13.37 -5.88 2.72
C VAL A 291 13.79 -7.07 3.60
N ILE A 292 14.85 -6.91 4.38
CA ILE A 292 15.27 -7.93 5.37
C ILE A 292 14.22 -8.04 6.48
N ALA A 293 13.65 -6.93 6.96
CA ALA A 293 12.58 -6.93 7.95
C ALA A 293 11.30 -7.57 7.41
N ALA A 294 10.92 -7.28 6.17
CA ALA A 294 9.77 -7.90 5.51
C ALA A 294 9.91 -9.44 5.40
N ARG A 295 11.11 -9.93 5.00
CA ARG A 295 11.37 -11.37 4.99
C ARG A 295 11.30 -12.01 6.38
N ARG A 296 11.79 -11.32 7.42
CA ARG A 296 11.65 -11.82 8.80
C ARG A 296 10.19 -11.88 9.25
N ALA A 297 9.39 -10.89 8.84
CA ALA A 297 7.95 -10.89 9.10
C ALA A 297 7.25 -12.07 8.42
N LEU A 298 7.57 -12.35 7.14
CA LEU A 298 7.07 -13.54 6.43
C LEU A 298 7.35 -14.83 7.21
N ASN A 299 8.61 -15.04 7.57
CA ASN A 299 9.02 -16.26 8.32
C ASN A 299 8.30 -16.36 9.68
N ALA A 300 8.12 -15.24 10.39
CA ALA A 300 7.43 -15.20 11.67
C ALA A 300 5.93 -15.52 11.55
N CYS A 301 5.35 -15.32 10.36
CA CYS A 301 3.96 -15.68 10.03
C CYS A 301 3.83 -17.07 9.39
N GLY A 302 4.91 -17.85 9.32
CA GLY A 302 4.91 -19.19 8.74
C GLY A 302 5.15 -19.25 7.22
N TYR A 303 5.38 -18.12 6.56
CA TYR A 303 5.69 -18.05 5.13
C TYR A 303 7.19 -18.18 4.89
N ASN A 304 7.70 -19.42 4.94
CA ASN A 304 9.09 -19.68 4.59
C ASN A 304 9.24 -19.83 3.07
N LEU A 305 9.81 -18.80 2.42
CA LEU A 305 9.89 -18.73 0.96
C LEU A 305 10.73 -19.88 0.37
N GLU A 306 11.83 -20.29 1.04
CA GLU A 306 12.67 -21.40 0.60
C GLU A 306 11.89 -22.71 0.58
N SER A 307 11.11 -22.98 1.63
CA SER A 307 10.27 -24.18 1.71
C SER A 307 9.14 -24.14 0.66
N MET A 308 8.49 -22.99 0.49
CA MET A 308 7.42 -22.83 -0.50
C MET A 308 7.92 -23.08 -1.92
N VAL A 309 9.05 -22.48 -2.30
CA VAL A 309 9.65 -22.69 -3.64
C VAL A 309 10.10 -24.14 -3.82
N LYS A 310 10.63 -24.77 -2.78
CA LYS A 310 11.00 -26.19 -2.84
C LYS A 310 9.79 -27.10 -3.05
N GLU A 311 8.67 -26.82 -2.38
CA GLU A 311 7.40 -27.54 -2.57
C GLU A 311 6.83 -27.37 -3.97
N GLU A 312 6.97 -26.17 -4.55
CA GLU A 312 6.47 -25.85 -5.89
C GLU A 312 7.34 -26.41 -7.03
N THR A 313 8.65 -26.34 -6.88
CA THR A 313 9.61 -26.59 -7.97
C THR A 313 10.52 -27.80 -7.75
N GLY A 314 10.62 -28.31 -6.53
CA GLY A 314 11.60 -29.35 -6.15
C GLY A 314 13.03 -28.81 -5.94
N VAL A 315 13.28 -27.51 -6.14
CA VAL A 315 14.61 -26.90 -6.09
C VAL A 315 14.87 -26.21 -4.76
N ASP A 316 16.02 -26.50 -4.17
CA ASP A 316 16.50 -25.77 -2.99
C ASP A 316 17.09 -24.41 -3.40
N ILE A 317 16.53 -23.33 -2.89
CA ILE A 317 17.06 -21.97 -3.08
C ILE A 317 17.65 -21.43 -1.79
N GLN A 318 18.55 -20.45 -1.90
CA GLN A 318 19.10 -19.74 -0.77
C GLN A 318 18.74 -18.26 -0.82
N ILE A 319 18.22 -17.74 0.31
CA ILE A 319 17.92 -16.32 0.50
C ILE A 319 18.69 -15.84 1.74
N VAL A 320 19.63 -14.93 1.55
CA VAL A 320 20.51 -14.42 2.62
C VAL A 320 20.44 -12.90 2.71
N ALA A 321 20.73 -12.34 3.88
CA ALA A 321 20.96 -10.91 3.99
C ALA A 321 22.38 -10.57 3.50
N SER A 322 22.54 -9.40 2.90
CA SER A 322 23.86 -8.93 2.44
C SER A 322 24.86 -8.87 3.59
N ASN A 323 26.01 -9.45 3.36
CA ASN A 323 27.14 -9.43 4.29
C ASN A 323 28.42 -9.55 3.48
N ALA A 324 29.25 -8.51 3.49
CA ALA A 324 30.44 -8.41 2.66
C ALA A 324 31.33 -9.69 2.69
N LYS A 325 31.52 -10.31 3.87
CA LYS A 325 32.33 -11.52 3.96
C LYS A 325 31.71 -12.74 3.30
N LYS A 326 30.42 -12.99 3.53
CA LYS A 326 29.70 -14.17 3.01
C LYS A 326 29.36 -14.03 1.53
N THR A 327 29.03 -12.84 1.08
CA THR A 327 28.71 -12.60 -0.34
C THR A 327 29.94 -12.67 -1.23
N LEU A 328 31.13 -12.32 -0.71
CA LEU A 328 32.40 -12.44 -1.45
C LEU A 328 32.83 -13.89 -1.72
N GLU A 329 32.28 -14.87 -1.01
CA GLU A 329 32.54 -16.29 -1.24
C GLU A 329 31.72 -16.89 -2.39
N ILE A 330 30.68 -16.17 -2.86
CA ILE A 330 29.77 -16.60 -3.94
C ILE A 330 30.29 -15.99 -5.25
N PRO A 331 30.46 -16.76 -6.34
CA PRO A 331 30.80 -16.19 -7.65
C PRO A 331 29.78 -15.14 -8.10
N PRO A 332 30.21 -14.00 -8.70
CA PRO A 332 29.28 -12.93 -9.08
C PRO A 332 28.10 -13.36 -9.94
N GLU A 333 28.31 -14.28 -10.90
CA GLU A 333 27.26 -14.81 -11.78
C GLU A 333 26.21 -15.66 -11.06
N GLU A 334 26.53 -16.14 -9.86
CA GLU A 334 25.60 -16.90 -9.00
C GLU A 334 24.83 -15.98 -8.03
N ARG A 335 25.02 -14.66 -8.11
CA ARG A 335 24.36 -13.68 -7.25
C ARG A 335 23.16 -13.06 -7.92
N PHE A 336 22.04 -12.98 -7.19
CA PHE A 336 20.88 -12.17 -7.52
C PHE A 336 20.54 -11.27 -6.34
N TYR A 337 20.81 -9.98 -6.47
CA TYR A 337 20.54 -9.01 -5.41
C TYR A 337 19.11 -8.48 -5.50
N ILE A 338 18.44 -8.39 -4.35
CA ILE A 338 17.17 -7.67 -4.17
C ILE A 338 17.44 -6.49 -3.25
N CYS A 339 17.33 -5.29 -3.79
CA CYS A 339 17.71 -4.04 -3.16
C CYS A 339 16.53 -3.10 -2.99
N THR A 340 16.57 -2.25 -1.97
CA THR A 340 15.62 -1.15 -1.76
C THR A 340 16.11 0.13 -2.43
N GLY A 341 15.22 1.11 -2.65
CA GLY A 341 15.59 2.41 -3.22
C GLY A 341 15.21 2.57 -4.69
N THR A 342 14.12 1.94 -5.12
CA THR A 342 13.65 1.95 -6.53
C THR A 342 13.24 3.33 -7.03
N GLN A 343 12.87 4.25 -6.14
CA GLN A 343 12.42 5.59 -6.51
C GLN A 343 13.53 6.66 -6.42
N GLY A 344 14.80 6.22 -6.29
CA GLY A 344 15.97 7.10 -6.17
C GLY A 344 16.13 7.76 -4.81
N GLU A 345 15.47 7.20 -3.77
CA GLU A 345 15.67 7.59 -2.37
C GLU A 345 17.03 7.13 -1.83
N GLU A 346 17.48 7.72 -0.71
CA GLU A 346 18.75 7.41 -0.03
C GLU A 346 18.74 6.00 0.60
N ALA A 347 18.72 4.99 -0.26
CA ALA A 347 18.66 3.58 0.12
C ALA A 347 19.71 2.73 -0.62
N SER A 348 19.56 1.42 -0.65
CA SER A 348 20.55 0.48 -1.16
C SER A 348 20.98 0.78 -2.60
N LEU A 349 20.05 0.89 -3.55
CA LEU A 349 20.38 1.09 -4.96
C LEU A 349 21.20 2.36 -5.21
N LEU A 350 20.79 3.50 -4.61
CA LEU A 350 21.53 4.75 -4.77
C LEU A 350 22.95 4.63 -4.18
N LYS A 351 23.09 3.98 -3.03
CA LYS A 351 24.40 3.74 -2.41
C LYS A 351 25.31 2.83 -3.25
N ILE A 352 24.73 1.83 -3.93
CA ILE A 352 25.49 0.97 -4.86
C ILE A 352 25.92 1.79 -6.07
N ALA A 353 25.02 2.56 -6.69
CA ALA A 353 25.30 3.39 -7.84
C ALA A 353 26.39 4.46 -7.57
N GLU A 354 26.52 4.91 -6.32
CA GLU A 354 27.50 5.91 -5.88
C GLU A 354 28.73 5.30 -5.16
N ASP A 355 28.88 3.98 -5.22
CA ASP A 355 29.97 3.23 -4.55
C ASP A 355 30.08 3.52 -3.03
N ARG A 356 28.94 3.73 -2.38
CA ARG A 356 28.82 3.99 -0.92
C ARG A 356 28.24 2.81 -0.15
N ASN A 357 27.84 1.74 -0.83
CA ASN A 357 27.30 0.56 -0.19
C ASN A 357 28.43 -0.32 0.38
N LYS A 358 28.34 -0.68 1.66
CA LYS A 358 29.39 -1.44 2.36
C LYS A 358 29.36 -2.94 2.09
N ASN A 359 28.25 -3.45 1.59
CA ASN A 359 28.01 -4.89 1.40
C ASN A 359 27.96 -5.30 -0.07
N VAL A 360 27.69 -4.36 -0.97
CA VAL A 360 27.53 -4.60 -2.42
C VAL A 360 28.39 -3.58 -3.16
N SER A 361 29.39 -4.05 -3.88
CA SER A 361 30.30 -3.21 -4.66
C SER A 361 30.37 -3.70 -6.11
N LEU A 362 30.22 -2.76 -7.05
CA LEU A 362 30.36 -3.03 -8.48
C LEU A 362 31.83 -3.29 -8.85
N GLU A 363 32.77 -2.62 -8.16
CA GLU A 363 34.21 -2.82 -8.35
C GLU A 363 34.63 -4.23 -7.92
N GLU A 364 34.14 -4.72 -6.77
CA GLU A 364 34.37 -6.09 -6.31
C GLU A 364 33.90 -7.11 -7.34
N MET A 365 32.73 -6.96 -7.89
CA MET A 365 32.17 -7.86 -8.91
C MET A 365 33.05 -7.91 -10.16
N ARG A 366 33.64 -6.77 -10.59
CA ARG A 366 34.53 -6.67 -11.74
C ARG A 366 35.93 -7.17 -11.48
N SER A 367 36.39 -7.12 -10.23
CA SER A 367 37.72 -7.58 -9.85
C SER A 367 37.79 -9.08 -9.60
N TRP A 368 36.69 -9.83 -9.78
CA TRP A 368 36.65 -11.26 -9.62
C TRP A 368 37.49 -11.93 -10.72
N GLU A 369 38.45 -12.79 -10.31
CA GLU A 369 39.42 -13.41 -11.21
C GLU A 369 38.72 -14.18 -12.36
N GLY A 370 39.10 -13.86 -13.60
CA GLY A 370 38.54 -14.45 -14.81
C GLY A 370 37.12 -13.95 -15.17
N LYS A 371 36.64 -12.87 -14.56
CA LYS A 371 35.30 -12.28 -14.77
C LYS A 371 35.34 -10.77 -15.02
N GLU A 372 36.50 -10.22 -15.38
CA GLU A 372 36.74 -8.78 -15.49
C GLU A 372 35.83 -8.11 -16.54
N ASP A 373 35.47 -8.83 -17.61
CA ASP A 373 34.63 -8.36 -18.69
C ASP A 373 33.14 -8.75 -18.52
N MET A 374 32.77 -9.36 -17.39
CA MET A 374 31.41 -9.83 -17.16
C MET A 374 30.44 -8.65 -16.97
N PRO A 375 29.36 -8.59 -17.74
CA PRO A 375 28.39 -7.52 -17.62
C PRO A 375 27.63 -7.60 -16.29
N ILE A 376 27.43 -6.46 -15.63
CA ILE A 376 26.55 -6.32 -14.46
C ILE A 376 25.21 -5.79 -14.92
N TYR A 377 24.14 -6.46 -14.52
CA TYR A 377 22.77 -6.11 -14.90
C TYR A 377 22.04 -5.46 -13.72
N VAL A 378 21.37 -4.34 -13.99
CA VAL A 378 20.57 -3.64 -12.98
C VAL A 378 19.13 -3.45 -13.50
N TYR A 379 18.19 -4.08 -12.83
CA TYR A 379 16.79 -4.09 -13.22
C TYR A 379 15.92 -3.51 -12.10
N ASP A 380 15.12 -2.48 -12.39
CA ASP A 380 14.05 -2.12 -11.49
C ASP A 380 12.82 -2.99 -11.78
N LEU A 381 12.39 -3.74 -10.76
CA LEU A 381 11.24 -4.64 -10.83
C LEU A 381 9.95 -3.95 -10.35
N GLN A 382 9.93 -2.63 -10.37
CA GLN A 382 8.80 -1.81 -9.97
C GLN A 382 8.54 -0.72 -11.01
N SER A 383 7.31 -0.22 -11.04
CA SER A 383 7.00 0.99 -11.79
C SER A 383 7.41 2.23 -11.00
N CYS A 384 7.84 3.27 -11.72
CA CYS A 384 8.09 4.58 -11.11
C CYS A 384 6.81 5.15 -10.49
N ILE A 385 6.88 5.60 -9.24
CA ILE A 385 5.77 6.27 -8.55
C ILE A 385 5.65 7.71 -9.07
N PRO A 386 4.41 8.24 -9.23
CA PRO A 386 4.21 9.63 -9.63
C PRO A 386 4.96 10.62 -8.74
N GLY A 387 5.72 11.53 -9.38
CA GLY A 387 6.53 12.54 -8.69
C GLY A 387 7.95 12.07 -8.33
N SER A 388 8.33 10.83 -8.65
CA SER A 388 9.69 10.31 -8.46
C SER A 388 10.47 10.17 -9.78
N GLU A 389 9.90 10.61 -10.90
CA GLU A 389 10.41 10.36 -12.25
C GLU A 389 11.86 10.85 -12.44
N GLU A 390 12.16 12.07 -11.99
CA GLU A 390 13.52 12.65 -12.13
C GLU A 390 14.55 11.85 -11.30
N LYS A 391 14.22 11.48 -10.07
CA LYS A 391 15.11 10.70 -9.21
C LYS A 391 15.32 9.29 -9.74
N HIS A 392 14.26 8.67 -10.24
CA HIS A 392 14.27 7.34 -10.83
C HIS A 392 15.14 7.31 -12.09
N GLN A 393 15.02 8.31 -12.96
CA GLN A 393 15.86 8.46 -14.15
C GLN A 393 17.32 8.73 -13.78
N ALA A 394 17.57 9.63 -12.81
CA ALA A 394 18.92 9.93 -12.35
C ALA A 394 19.62 8.69 -11.75
N LEU A 395 18.86 7.82 -11.05
CA LEU A 395 19.39 6.56 -10.56
C LEU A 395 19.81 5.61 -11.70
N GLU A 396 18.99 5.49 -12.74
CA GLU A 396 19.33 4.68 -13.92
C GLU A 396 20.60 5.20 -14.62
N GLU A 397 20.69 6.53 -14.81
CA GLU A 397 21.84 7.18 -15.43
C GLU A 397 23.14 6.93 -14.66
N LYS A 398 23.12 7.00 -13.32
CA LYS A 398 24.29 6.66 -12.48
C LYS A 398 24.77 5.22 -12.70
N PHE A 399 23.88 4.25 -12.82
CA PHE A 399 24.28 2.87 -13.11
C PHE A 399 24.87 2.72 -14.54
N LYS A 400 24.32 3.44 -15.52
CA LYS A 400 24.88 3.47 -16.89
C LYS A 400 26.27 4.08 -16.92
N GLU A 401 26.52 5.16 -16.18
CA GLU A 401 27.85 5.78 -16.02
C GLU A 401 28.85 4.80 -15.39
N GLN A 402 28.37 3.92 -14.51
CA GLN A 402 29.17 2.82 -13.95
C GLN A 402 29.31 1.63 -14.91
N GLY A 403 28.88 1.72 -16.18
CA GLY A 403 29.01 0.66 -17.17
C GLY A 403 28.09 -0.55 -16.95
N CYS A 404 26.99 -0.39 -16.21
CA CYS A 404 26.01 -1.44 -16.03
C CYS A 404 24.99 -1.48 -17.19
N THR A 405 24.49 -2.68 -17.49
CA THR A 405 23.33 -2.84 -18.38
C THR A 405 22.06 -2.66 -17.57
N THR A 406 21.25 -1.65 -17.90
CA THR A 406 20.09 -1.26 -17.08
C THR A 406 18.76 -1.50 -17.77
N TYR A 407 17.71 -1.73 -16.97
CA TYR A 407 16.31 -1.66 -17.37
C TYR A 407 15.47 -1.10 -16.22
N PHE A 408 14.93 0.09 -16.45
CA PHE A 408 14.06 0.81 -15.53
C PHE A 408 12.72 1.07 -16.23
N PRO A 409 11.60 0.51 -15.74
CA PRO A 409 10.30 0.64 -16.38
C PRO A 409 9.84 2.09 -16.43
N SER A 410 9.29 2.51 -17.58
CA SER A 410 8.73 3.84 -17.76
C SER A 410 7.21 3.81 -17.63
N ARG A 411 6.63 4.84 -17.02
CA ARG A 411 5.17 5.05 -17.04
C ARG A 411 4.65 5.57 -18.38
N TYR A 412 5.51 6.17 -19.18
CA TYR A 412 5.14 6.90 -20.39
C TYR A 412 5.49 6.17 -21.69
N LYS A 413 6.16 5.03 -21.59
CA LYS A 413 6.58 4.23 -22.74
C LYS A 413 6.19 2.76 -22.51
N PRO A 414 5.89 2.01 -23.58
CA PRO A 414 5.70 0.57 -23.47
C PRO A 414 6.93 -0.07 -22.83
N ASN A 415 6.70 -0.89 -21.82
CA ASN A 415 7.76 -1.62 -21.15
C ASN A 415 8.14 -2.88 -21.96
N LYS A 416 9.44 -3.14 -22.06
CA LYS A 416 9.98 -4.33 -22.76
C LYS A 416 9.62 -5.62 -22.03
N TYR A 417 9.63 -5.58 -20.69
CA TYR A 417 9.37 -6.74 -19.83
C TYR A 417 8.19 -6.43 -18.91
N THR A 418 7.41 -7.46 -18.61
CA THR A 418 6.38 -7.39 -17.57
C THR A 418 7.03 -7.67 -16.23
N VAL A 419 7.47 -6.62 -15.51
CA VAL A 419 8.21 -6.76 -14.24
C VAL A 419 7.45 -6.24 -13.03
N HIS A 420 6.28 -5.64 -13.25
CA HIS A 420 5.47 -5.06 -12.18
C HIS A 420 4.00 -5.43 -12.34
N ALA A 421 3.40 -5.85 -11.25
CA ALA A 421 1.95 -5.98 -11.07
C ALA A 421 1.52 -5.01 -9.97
N SER A 422 0.52 -4.17 -10.27
CA SER A 422 -0.10 -3.29 -9.27
C SER A 422 -0.68 -4.12 -8.12
N GLY A 423 -0.69 -3.56 -6.92
CA GLY A 423 -1.47 -4.10 -5.80
C GLY A 423 -2.96 -3.78 -5.89
N HIS A 424 -3.31 -2.76 -6.70
CA HIS A 424 -4.65 -2.17 -6.74
C HIS A 424 -5.46 -2.62 -7.95
N ALA A 425 -6.78 -2.61 -7.78
CA ALA A 425 -7.78 -3.00 -8.75
C ALA A 425 -7.80 -2.09 -9.99
N GLY A 426 -7.68 -2.69 -11.18
CA GLY A 426 -7.99 -2.03 -12.44
C GLY A 426 -9.50 -1.93 -12.67
N ALA A 427 -9.89 -1.28 -13.77
CA ALA A 427 -11.31 -1.11 -14.12
C ALA A 427 -12.07 -2.45 -14.22
N GLY A 428 -11.40 -3.50 -14.70
CA GLY A 428 -11.97 -4.85 -14.81
C GLY A 428 -12.23 -5.49 -13.44
N ASP A 429 -11.28 -5.36 -12.49
CA ASP A 429 -11.46 -5.86 -11.12
C ASP A 429 -12.62 -5.14 -10.42
N VAL A 430 -12.69 -3.80 -10.58
CA VAL A 430 -13.79 -3.00 -10.03
C VAL A 430 -15.13 -3.42 -10.63
N ALA A 431 -15.19 -3.66 -11.94
CA ALA A 431 -16.41 -4.14 -12.59
C ALA A 431 -16.81 -5.53 -12.08
N ARG A 432 -15.83 -6.41 -11.86
CA ARG A 432 -16.04 -7.76 -11.33
C ARG A 432 -16.69 -7.75 -9.96
N ILE A 433 -16.17 -6.99 -8.99
CA ILE A 433 -16.79 -6.90 -7.66
C ILE A 433 -18.17 -6.24 -7.72
N CYS A 434 -18.33 -5.17 -8.51
CA CYS A 434 -19.64 -4.52 -8.70
C CYS A 434 -20.67 -5.51 -9.24
N LYS A 435 -20.29 -6.33 -10.23
CA LYS A 435 -21.15 -7.37 -10.79
C LYS A 435 -21.52 -8.42 -9.75
N VAL A 436 -20.52 -8.98 -9.04
CA VAL A 436 -20.78 -9.99 -7.99
C VAL A 436 -21.74 -9.44 -6.93
N VAL A 437 -21.57 -8.19 -6.49
CA VAL A 437 -22.44 -7.59 -5.48
C VAL A 437 -23.83 -7.32 -6.05
N SER A 438 -23.96 -6.78 -7.28
CA SER A 438 -25.25 -6.48 -7.89
C SER A 438 -26.11 -7.74 -8.15
N GLU A 439 -25.47 -8.86 -8.50
CA GLU A 439 -26.15 -10.12 -8.79
C GLU A 439 -26.55 -10.88 -7.51
N ASN A 440 -25.90 -10.67 -6.39
CA ASN A 440 -26.11 -11.45 -5.17
C ASN A 440 -26.74 -10.68 -4.01
N SER A 441 -26.61 -9.34 -3.93
CA SER A 441 -27.21 -8.57 -2.84
C SER A 441 -28.73 -8.47 -2.98
N PRO A 442 -29.52 -8.88 -1.97
CA PRO A 442 -30.96 -8.76 -1.99
C PRO A 442 -31.44 -7.31 -1.72
N ARG A 443 -30.52 -6.39 -1.44
CA ARG A 443 -30.78 -4.99 -1.12
C ARG A 443 -30.10 -4.05 -2.13
N PRO A 444 -30.64 -2.86 -2.38
CA PRO A 444 -29.93 -1.84 -3.13
C PRO A 444 -28.61 -1.50 -2.44
N THR A 445 -27.53 -1.52 -3.20
CA THR A 445 -26.19 -1.19 -2.69
C THR A 445 -25.75 0.17 -3.22
N MET A 446 -25.19 1.01 -2.33
CA MET A 446 -24.54 2.27 -2.67
C MET A 446 -23.02 2.08 -2.70
N VAL A 447 -22.38 2.30 -3.84
CA VAL A 447 -20.93 2.25 -3.99
C VAL A 447 -20.32 3.59 -3.59
N VAL A 448 -19.31 3.55 -2.73
CA VAL A 448 -18.54 4.71 -2.26
C VAL A 448 -17.07 4.49 -2.62
N PRO A 449 -16.57 5.15 -3.68
CA PRO A 449 -15.16 5.09 -4.04
C PRO A 449 -14.28 5.74 -2.97
N ILE A 450 -13.27 5.01 -2.49
CA ILE A 450 -12.27 5.48 -1.52
C ILE A 450 -10.86 5.33 -2.12
N HIS A 451 -9.84 5.78 -1.41
CA HIS A 451 -8.42 5.60 -1.75
C HIS A 451 -8.08 5.98 -3.19
N GLY A 452 -8.19 7.28 -3.52
CA GLY A 452 -7.86 7.76 -4.85
C GLY A 452 -8.16 9.23 -5.09
N ASP A 453 -7.61 9.73 -6.17
CA ASP A 453 -7.88 11.07 -6.67
C ASP A 453 -9.32 11.20 -7.21
N PRO A 454 -9.80 12.43 -7.45
CA PRO A 454 -11.14 12.64 -7.97
C PRO A 454 -11.41 12.01 -9.35
N GLY A 455 -10.38 11.77 -10.17
CA GLY A 455 -10.49 11.13 -11.48
C GLY A 455 -10.74 9.63 -11.34
N GLN A 456 -9.93 8.99 -10.52
CA GLN A 456 -10.02 7.57 -10.19
C GLN A 456 -11.36 7.24 -9.54
N ARG A 457 -11.77 8.01 -8.53
CA ARG A 457 -13.07 7.83 -7.86
C ARG A 457 -14.27 8.03 -8.79
N ARG A 458 -14.18 8.99 -9.74
CA ARG A 458 -15.23 9.15 -10.77
C ARG A 458 -15.32 7.95 -11.71
N ASN A 459 -14.18 7.31 -12.00
CA ASN A 459 -14.20 6.12 -12.83
C ASN A 459 -14.86 4.94 -12.13
N VAL A 460 -14.55 4.70 -10.85
CA VAL A 460 -15.26 3.69 -10.04
C VAL A 460 -16.76 3.97 -9.99
N MET A 461 -17.17 5.21 -9.75
CA MET A 461 -18.59 5.59 -9.76
C MET A 461 -19.25 5.23 -11.10
N LYS A 462 -18.59 5.52 -12.23
CA LYS A 462 -19.12 5.17 -13.55
C LYS A 462 -19.23 3.66 -13.72
N ILE A 463 -18.18 2.91 -13.37
CA ILE A 463 -18.18 1.44 -13.47
C ILE A 463 -19.30 0.83 -12.62
N ALA A 464 -19.52 1.33 -11.40
CA ALA A 464 -20.61 0.87 -10.55
C ALA A 464 -21.99 1.11 -11.19
N GLN A 465 -22.21 2.28 -11.76
CA GLN A 465 -23.45 2.62 -12.47
C GLN A 465 -23.66 1.76 -13.73
N ASP A 466 -22.59 1.50 -14.48
CA ASP A 466 -22.63 0.62 -15.67
C ASP A 466 -22.96 -0.84 -15.27
N ASN A 467 -22.72 -1.24 -14.00
CA ASN A 467 -23.09 -2.55 -13.44
C ASN A 467 -24.40 -2.50 -12.61
N GLY A 468 -25.23 -1.47 -12.76
CA GLY A 468 -26.56 -1.37 -12.17
C GLY A 468 -26.57 -0.98 -10.68
N LEU A 469 -25.45 -0.56 -10.10
CA LEU A 469 -25.35 -0.09 -8.73
C LEU A 469 -25.45 1.43 -8.63
N ASN A 470 -26.03 1.93 -7.53
CA ASN A 470 -25.93 3.34 -7.19
C ASN A 470 -24.51 3.68 -6.72
N ALA A 471 -24.07 4.91 -6.96
CA ALA A 471 -22.75 5.32 -6.50
C ALA A 471 -22.69 6.80 -6.14
N CYS A 472 -21.88 7.12 -5.14
CA CYS A 472 -21.67 8.51 -4.70
C CYS A 472 -20.21 8.75 -4.33
N ILE A 473 -19.70 9.98 -4.53
CA ILE A 473 -18.35 10.39 -4.15
C ILE A 473 -18.43 11.29 -2.93
N VAL A 474 -17.75 10.88 -1.87
CA VAL A 474 -17.65 11.60 -0.60
C VAL A 474 -16.27 12.20 -0.46
N PRO A 475 -16.11 13.52 -0.26
CA PRO A 475 -14.81 14.12 0.00
C PRO A 475 -14.32 13.82 1.42
N ASN A 476 -13.03 13.99 1.66
CA ASN A 476 -12.50 13.97 3.02
C ASN A 476 -13.23 14.97 3.93
N MET A 477 -13.32 14.64 5.19
CA MET A 477 -13.95 15.43 6.26
C MET A 477 -15.45 15.66 6.12
N ALA A 478 -16.10 15.15 5.07
CA ALA A 478 -17.55 15.11 5.01
C ALA A 478 -18.06 13.92 5.84
N GLU A 479 -19.03 14.17 6.70
CA GLU A 479 -19.74 13.11 7.41
C GLU A 479 -20.96 12.68 6.58
N MET A 480 -21.00 11.39 6.24
CA MET A 480 -22.08 10.76 5.50
C MET A 480 -22.96 9.93 6.44
N LYS A 481 -24.21 10.31 6.61
CA LYS A 481 -25.20 9.44 7.26
C LYS A 481 -25.59 8.32 6.30
N MET A 482 -25.63 7.12 6.80
CA MET A 482 -25.81 5.89 6.05
C MET A 482 -27.08 5.17 6.46
N PRO A 483 -28.28 5.61 6.00
CA PRO A 483 -29.50 4.86 6.27
C PRO A 483 -29.47 3.51 5.55
N LYS A 484 -30.15 2.52 6.15
CA LYS A 484 -30.20 1.12 5.70
C LYS A 484 -30.85 0.93 4.32
N ASP A 485 -31.52 1.93 3.78
CA ASP A 485 -32.11 1.92 2.43
C ASP A 485 -31.13 2.31 1.32
N GLY A 486 -29.85 2.54 1.65
CA GLY A 486 -28.81 2.91 0.69
C GLY A 486 -28.94 4.31 0.12
N ARG A 487 -29.65 5.23 0.76
CA ARG A 487 -29.79 6.64 0.36
C ARG A 487 -29.03 7.57 1.30
N PRO A 488 -27.74 7.79 1.08
CA PRO A 488 -26.90 8.56 1.99
C PRO A 488 -27.34 10.03 2.05
N VAL A 489 -27.26 10.59 3.25
CA VAL A 489 -27.49 12.01 3.50
C VAL A 489 -26.21 12.62 4.00
N TRP A 490 -25.75 13.69 3.36
CA TRP A 490 -24.57 14.41 3.82
C TRP A 490 -24.92 15.57 4.76
N GLN A 491 -24.01 15.78 5.69
CA GLN A 491 -23.89 17.09 6.29
C GLN A 491 -22.88 17.91 5.50
N ASP A 492 -23.23 19.18 5.21
CA ASP A 492 -22.38 20.13 4.49
C ASP A 492 -21.01 20.26 5.17
N GLY A 493 -20.04 19.50 4.69
CA GLY A 493 -18.65 19.53 5.17
C GLY A 493 -17.99 20.81 4.69
N ARG A 494 -17.72 21.76 5.59
CA ARG A 494 -16.98 22.99 5.27
C ARG A 494 -15.49 22.74 5.05
N LYS A 495 -14.96 21.56 5.41
CA LYS A 495 -13.57 21.16 5.27
C LYS A 495 -13.49 19.93 4.38
N THR A 496 -12.63 19.95 3.38
CA THR A 496 -12.41 18.78 2.52
C THR A 496 -11.15 18.00 2.86
N GLU A 497 -10.20 18.63 3.54
CA GLU A 497 -8.99 17.98 4.00
C GLU A 497 -8.51 18.64 5.29
N GLU A 498 -8.17 17.83 6.25
CA GLU A 498 -7.50 18.23 7.48
C GLU A 498 -6.38 17.24 7.76
N TRP A 499 -5.14 17.73 7.77
CA TRP A 499 -3.95 16.92 7.94
C TRP A 499 -3.10 17.44 9.08
N ILE A 500 -2.43 16.55 9.77
CA ILE A 500 -1.38 16.88 10.73
C ILE A 500 -0.05 16.71 10.01
N GLY A 501 0.69 17.79 9.82
CA GLY A 501 2.05 17.76 9.30
C GLY A 501 3.02 17.22 10.34
N VAL A 502 3.85 16.27 9.95
CA VAL A 502 4.84 15.61 10.80
C VAL A 502 6.24 16.00 10.36
N ASN A 503 7.07 16.36 11.32
CA ASN A 503 8.51 16.54 11.12
C ASN A 503 9.27 15.55 12.02
N ASP A 504 9.74 14.46 11.43
CA ASP A 504 10.37 13.35 12.15
C ASP A 504 11.66 13.75 12.88
N ALA A 505 12.43 14.68 12.32
CA ALA A 505 13.72 15.09 12.90
C ALA A 505 13.60 15.75 14.29
N ASN A 506 12.42 16.30 14.63
CA ASN A 506 12.20 17.06 15.85
C ASN A 506 11.01 16.55 16.67
N ASN A 507 10.34 15.46 16.29
CA ASN A 507 9.04 15.06 16.83
C ASN A 507 8.06 16.25 16.91
N ASP A 508 8.10 17.11 15.87
CA ASP A 508 7.33 18.34 15.82
C ASP A 508 6.03 18.14 15.04
N PHE A 509 4.94 18.03 15.78
CA PHE A 509 3.58 17.82 15.25
C PHE A 509 2.83 19.15 15.08
N ARG A 510 3.49 20.21 14.71
CA ARG A 510 2.87 21.53 14.64
C ARG A 510 2.08 21.70 13.36
N ARG A 511 0.77 21.81 13.51
CA ARG A 511 -0.24 22.47 12.70
C ARG A 511 -1.12 21.55 11.88
N PRO A 512 -2.42 21.62 12.13
CA PRO A 512 -3.37 21.12 11.15
C PRO A 512 -3.24 21.93 9.85
N TYR A 513 -2.97 21.25 8.76
CA TYR A 513 -3.12 21.78 7.41
C TYR A 513 -4.60 21.65 7.02
N PHE A 514 -5.24 22.76 6.63
CA PHE A 514 -6.64 22.75 6.26
C PHE A 514 -6.80 23.10 4.79
N ARG A 515 -7.47 22.24 4.06
CA ARG A 515 -7.98 22.54 2.72
C ARG A 515 -9.50 22.61 2.78
N TYR A 516 -10.08 23.67 2.24
CA TYR A 516 -11.53 23.85 2.17
C TYR A 516 -11.94 23.83 0.71
N ASP A 517 -12.69 22.82 0.29
CA ASP A 517 -13.45 22.82 -0.95
C ASP A 517 -14.92 22.60 -0.61
N ARG A 518 -15.80 23.52 -0.99
CA ARG A 518 -17.23 23.27 -0.95
C ARG A 518 -17.63 22.54 -2.22
N ILE A 519 -17.98 21.29 -2.12
CA ILE A 519 -18.70 20.57 -3.17
C ILE A 519 -20.09 20.30 -2.63
N LEU A 520 -21.07 21.02 -3.14
CA LEU A 520 -22.47 20.66 -2.93
C LEU A 520 -22.81 19.63 -4.01
N LEU A 521 -23.14 18.42 -3.60
CA LEU A 521 -23.67 17.39 -4.48
C LEU A 521 -25.15 17.25 -4.19
N ASN A 522 -25.99 17.50 -5.18
CA ASN A 522 -27.37 17.07 -5.14
C ASN A 522 -27.42 15.62 -5.61
N VAL A 523 -27.71 14.70 -4.69
CA VAL A 523 -27.71 13.25 -4.96
C VAL A 523 -28.80 12.85 -5.93
N GLU A 524 -29.92 13.59 -5.96
CA GLU A 524 -31.05 13.32 -6.87
C GLU A 524 -30.75 13.76 -8.32
N THR A 525 -30.05 14.89 -8.50
CA THR A 525 -29.81 15.46 -9.85
C THR A 525 -28.37 15.23 -10.35
N GLN A 526 -27.45 14.72 -9.51
CA GLN A 526 -26.00 14.62 -9.77
C GLN A 526 -25.33 15.96 -10.16
N GLU A 527 -26.00 17.08 -9.95
CA GLU A 527 -25.44 18.39 -10.20
C GLU A 527 -24.42 18.79 -9.14
N ARG A 528 -23.29 19.34 -9.61
CA ARG A 528 -22.17 19.77 -8.77
C ARG A 528 -22.02 21.27 -8.80
N LYS A 529 -21.94 21.87 -7.62
CA LYS A 529 -21.52 23.25 -7.47
C LYS A 529 -20.23 23.31 -6.68
N LYS A 530 -19.11 23.62 -7.33
CA LYS A 530 -17.81 23.77 -6.68
C LYS A 530 -17.68 25.20 -6.12
N ILE A 531 -17.52 25.31 -4.80
CA ILE A 531 -17.18 26.56 -4.13
C ILE A 531 -15.91 26.29 -3.34
N GLY A 532 -14.74 26.72 -3.86
CA GLY A 532 -13.46 26.44 -3.22
C GLY A 532 -12.90 27.63 -2.46
N TYR A 533 -12.36 27.37 -1.28
CA TYR A 533 -11.52 28.32 -0.52
C TYR A 533 -10.33 27.59 0.09
N TYR A 534 -9.15 28.19 -0.03
CA TYR A 534 -7.98 27.78 0.73
C TYR A 534 -7.76 28.74 1.90
N LYS A 535 -7.66 28.22 3.10
CA LYS A 535 -7.36 29.06 4.26
C LYS A 535 -6.43 28.33 5.23
N TYR A 536 -5.27 28.91 5.46
CA TYR A 536 -4.43 28.51 6.59
C TYR A 536 -5.07 29.00 7.88
N LYS A 537 -5.36 28.11 8.81
CA LYS A 537 -5.81 28.45 10.15
C LYS A 537 -4.68 28.20 11.12
N SER A 538 -4.29 29.22 11.80
CA SER A 538 -3.17 29.50 12.67
C SER A 538 -1.92 29.96 11.93
N ALA A 539 -1.72 31.27 11.92
CA ALA A 539 -0.40 31.79 11.60
C ALA A 539 0.58 31.33 12.69
N PRO A 540 1.70 30.70 12.31
CA PRO A 540 2.77 30.51 13.28
C PRO A 540 3.34 31.85 13.70
N LYS A 541 3.91 31.90 14.87
CA LYS A 541 4.77 33.00 15.29
C LYS A 541 6.02 33.17 14.39
N LYS A 542 6.31 32.23 13.48
CA LYS A 542 7.27 32.37 12.37
C LYS A 542 6.49 32.55 11.07
N ARG A 543 6.93 33.48 10.23
CA ARG A 543 6.39 33.70 8.88
C ARG A 543 6.44 32.40 8.08
N PRO A 544 5.41 32.11 7.24
CA PRO A 544 5.50 30.99 6.29
C PRO A 544 6.80 31.13 5.49
N ASN A 545 7.50 29.99 5.29
CA ASN A 545 8.68 30.01 4.43
C ASN A 545 8.26 30.29 2.97
N ASP A 546 9.22 30.51 2.08
CA ASP A 546 8.91 30.82 0.68
C ASP A 546 8.24 29.64 -0.05
N ALA A 547 8.41 28.40 0.44
CA ALA A 547 7.73 27.21 -0.05
C ALA A 547 6.22 27.23 0.26
N ASP A 548 5.83 27.57 1.49
CA ASP A 548 4.41 27.75 1.87
C ASP A 548 3.73 28.82 1.01
N ARG A 549 4.49 29.88 0.63
CA ARG A 549 4.02 30.93 -0.29
C ARG A 549 3.92 30.43 -1.74
N ALA A 550 4.85 29.59 -2.17
CA ALA A 550 4.87 29.04 -3.53
C ALA A 550 3.69 28.09 -3.76
N VAL A 551 3.38 27.24 -2.79
CA VAL A 551 2.20 26.35 -2.84
C VAL A 551 0.92 27.16 -2.88
N ALA A 552 0.77 28.17 -2.02
CA ALA A 552 -0.40 29.06 -2.03
C ALA A 552 -0.52 29.86 -3.33
N ALA A 553 0.61 30.29 -3.92
CA ALA A 553 0.66 31.03 -5.18
C ALA A 553 0.33 30.15 -6.39
N ARG A 554 0.83 28.91 -6.46
CA ARG A 554 0.48 27.94 -7.53
C ARG A 554 -1.00 27.60 -7.53
N VAL A 555 -1.55 27.41 -6.37
CA VAL A 555 -2.99 27.17 -6.19
C VAL A 555 -3.83 28.39 -6.61
N ALA A 556 -3.35 29.60 -6.34
CA ALA A 556 -4.00 30.84 -6.77
C ALA A 556 -3.88 31.07 -8.30
N MET A 557 -2.74 30.71 -8.91
CA MET A 557 -2.51 30.87 -10.35
C MET A 557 -3.25 29.83 -11.20
N GLY A 558 -3.42 28.60 -10.70
CA GLY A 558 -4.24 27.57 -11.36
C GLY A 558 -5.72 27.98 -11.54
N LYS A 559 -6.17 29.00 -10.81
CA LYS A 559 -7.52 29.57 -10.94
C LYS A 559 -7.66 30.68 -12.01
N LYS A 560 -6.56 31.35 -12.41
CA LYS A 560 -6.61 32.42 -13.41
C LYS A 560 -6.56 31.95 -14.88
N GLY A 561 -6.24 30.68 -15.10
CA GLY A 561 -6.14 30.09 -16.43
C GLY A 561 -7.38 29.37 -16.96
N ARG A 562 -8.52 29.47 -16.27
CA ARG A 562 -9.80 28.87 -16.70
C ARG A 562 -10.96 29.85 -16.44
N MET A 563 -10.98 30.91 -17.18
CA MET A 563 -12.20 31.63 -17.55
C MET A 563 -12.40 31.49 -19.05
#